data_e17ecc7ba9c384d8349dc723c0169d6e
#
_entry.id   e17ecc7ba9c384d8349dc723c0169d6e
#
_cell.length_a   1.000
_cell.length_b   1.000
_cell.length_c   1.000
_cell.angle_alpha   90.00
_cell.angle_beta   90.00
_cell.angle_gamma   90.00
#
_symmetry.space_group_name_H-M   'P 1'
#
loop_
_entity.id
_entity.type
_entity.pdbx_description
1 polymer ?
#
loop_
_entity_poly.entity_id
_entity_poly.type
_entity_poly.pdbx_seq_one_letter_code
_entity_poly.pdbx_strand_id
1 'polypeptide(L)'
;MAKFLIADDHPLFREALQGALANHYADLELREAGDLDATLAALNDDDDVDLLLLDLHMPGSGDLYGLIRIREDFPLLPVAVISGSEEASVVAKCIGFGALGFIPKSLSSAKIAEAIDAIMQGDTWVPEEVRGRLDRVSDEDQELARXVADLTPQQYRVLXLLXEGLLNKQIAYQLNITEATVKAHITAIFRKLGVYSRTQAVLLAERLQLEAPVS
;
A
#
# COMPACT_ATOMS: atom_id res chain seq x y z
N MET A 1 -18.78 -1.36 -18.92
CA MET A 1 -19.04 -0.86 -17.55
C MET A 1 -17.72 -0.99 -16.80
N ALA A 2 -17.16 0.13 -16.37
CA ALA A 2 -15.90 0.09 -15.62
C ALA A 2 -16.19 -0.23 -14.15
N LYS A 3 -15.29 -0.97 -13.50
CA LYS A 3 -15.44 -1.36 -12.11
C LYS A 3 -14.19 -0.96 -11.32
N PHE A 4 -14.34 -0.02 -10.41
CA PHE A 4 -13.21 0.48 -9.59
C PHE A 4 -13.43 0.12 -8.12
N LEU A 5 -12.33 -0.15 -7.42
CA LEU A 5 -12.30 -0.33 -5.97
C LEU A 5 -11.53 0.84 -5.36
N ILE A 6 -12.16 1.56 -4.43
CA ILE A 6 -11.53 2.66 -3.69
C ILE A 6 -11.18 2.12 -2.30
N ALA A 7 -9.89 2.02 -2.03
CA ALA A 7 -9.36 1.57 -0.73
C ALA A 7 -8.79 2.80 0.00
N ASP A 8 -9.56 3.35 0.94
CA ASP A 8 -9.24 4.58 1.67
C ASP A 8 -10.06 4.62 2.95
N ASP A 9 -9.45 4.98 4.08
CA ASP A 9 -10.15 5.01 5.37
C ASP A 9 -10.83 6.35 5.67
N HIS A 10 -10.77 7.32 4.73
CA HIS A 10 -11.39 8.63 4.90
C HIS A 10 -12.75 8.68 4.18
N PRO A 11 -13.90 8.55 4.87
CA PRO A 11 -15.20 8.47 4.19
C PRO A 11 -15.52 9.69 3.32
N LEU A 12 -15.17 10.89 3.80
CA LEU A 12 -15.45 12.12 3.04
C LEU A 12 -14.67 12.17 1.73
N PHE A 13 -13.43 11.67 1.74
CA PHE A 13 -12.62 11.59 0.52
C PHE A 13 -13.24 10.59 -0.47
N ARG A 14 -13.65 9.41 0.02
CA ARG A 14 -14.31 8.41 -0.84
C ARG A 14 -15.57 9.00 -1.50
N GLU A 15 -16.41 9.70 -0.71
CA GLU A 15 -17.63 10.33 -1.21
C GLU A 15 -17.33 11.38 -2.29
N ALA A 16 -16.31 12.23 -2.04
CA ALA A 16 -15.90 13.25 -3.02
C ALA A 16 -15.38 12.61 -4.31
N LEU A 17 -14.57 11.55 -4.18
CA LEU A 17 -14.01 10.83 -5.32
C LEU A 17 -15.11 10.12 -6.12
N GLN A 18 -16.08 9.49 -5.44
CA GLN A 18 -17.27 8.90 -6.09
C GLN A 18 -18.01 9.93 -6.93
N GLY A 19 -18.26 11.12 -6.36
CA GLY A 19 -18.95 12.21 -7.06
C GLY A 19 -18.19 12.65 -8.32
N ALA A 20 -16.88 12.79 -8.21
CA ALA A 20 -16.02 13.17 -9.34
C ALA A 20 -16.06 12.11 -10.45
N LEU A 21 -15.93 10.85 -10.07
CA LEU A 21 -15.88 9.74 -11.02
C LEU A 21 -17.26 9.47 -11.67
N ALA A 22 -18.35 9.60 -10.92
CA ALA A 22 -19.70 9.43 -11.44
C ALA A 22 -20.01 10.46 -12.53
N ASN A 23 -19.49 11.67 -12.40
CA ASN A 23 -19.63 12.71 -13.42
C ASN A 23 -18.81 12.42 -14.69
N HIS A 24 -17.78 11.60 -14.57
CA HIS A 24 -16.81 11.35 -15.64
C HIS A 24 -17.07 10.01 -16.37
N TYR A 25 -17.55 9.01 -15.65
CA TYR A 25 -17.82 7.66 -16.16
C TYR A 25 -19.31 7.35 -16.02
N ALA A 26 -20.02 7.29 -17.15
CA ALA A 26 -21.48 7.09 -17.14
C ALA A 26 -21.93 5.75 -16.56
N ASP A 27 -21.14 4.69 -16.77
CA ASP A 27 -21.47 3.33 -16.33
C ASP A 27 -20.36 2.80 -15.43
N LEU A 28 -20.15 3.43 -14.27
CA LEU A 28 -19.12 3.05 -13.32
C LEU A 28 -19.72 2.30 -12.13
N GLU A 29 -19.22 1.12 -11.86
CA GLU A 29 -19.47 0.42 -10.60
C GLU A 29 -18.33 0.77 -9.64
N LEU A 30 -18.67 1.32 -8.49
CA LEU A 30 -17.72 1.68 -7.46
C LEU A 30 -17.93 0.82 -6.22
N ARG A 31 -16.83 0.20 -5.75
CA ARG A 31 -16.78 -0.50 -4.47
C ARG A 31 -15.83 0.23 -3.55
N GLU A 32 -16.00 0.03 -2.24
CA GLU A 32 -15.18 0.70 -1.23
C GLU A 32 -14.62 -0.27 -0.21
N ALA A 33 -13.43 0.02 0.28
CA ALA A 33 -12.80 -0.66 1.40
C ALA A 33 -12.13 0.38 2.29
N GLY A 34 -12.21 0.20 3.60
CA GLY A 34 -11.65 1.15 4.57
C GLY A 34 -10.34 0.68 5.20
N ASP A 35 -9.86 -0.50 4.85
CA ASP A 35 -8.60 -1.05 5.37
C ASP A 35 -8.06 -2.10 4.40
N LEU A 36 -6.84 -2.57 4.65
CA LEU A 36 -6.18 -3.52 3.76
C LEU A 36 -6.91 -4.89 3.75
N ASP A 37 -7.38 -5.37 4.90
CA ASP A 37 -8.06 -6.67 4.98
C ASP A 37 -9.35 -6.66 4.14
N ALA A 38 -10.15 -5.58 4.25
CA ALA A 38 -11.36 -5.40 3.44
C ALA A 38 -11.02 -5.29 1.95
N THR A 39 -9.91 -4.61 1.62
CA THR A 39 -9.44 -4.47 0.23
C THR A 39 -9.11 -5.85 -0.35
N LEU A 40 -8.31 -6.63 0.37
CA LEU A 40 -7.93 -7.98 -0.09
C LEU A 40 -9.15 -8.89 -0.22
N ALA A 41 -10.10 -8.80 0.73
CA ALA A 41 -11.34 -9.58 0.67
C ALA A 41 -12.15 -9.20 -0.58
N ALA A 42 -12.31 -7.90 -0.86
CA ALA A 42 -13.04 -7.42 -2.03
C ALA A 42 -12.39 -7.90 -3.35
N LEU A 43 -11.05 -7.88 -3.42
CA LEU A 43 -10.32 -8.33 -4.60
C LEU A 43 -10.40 -9.86 -4.79
N ASN A 44 -10.45 -10.62 -3.69
CA ASN A 44 -10.61 -12.08 -3.76
C ASN A 44 -12.03 -12.48 -4.17
N ASP A 45 -13.03 -11.66 -3.81
CA ASP A 45 -14.43 -11.94 -4.16
C ASP A 45 -14.78 -11.53 -5.59
N ASP A 46 -13.98 -10.68 -6.23
CA ASP A 46 -14.29 -10.11 -7.53
C ASP A 46 -13.02 -9.87 -8.34
N ASP A 47 -12.77 -10.73 -9.30
CA ASP A 47 -11.58 -10.66 -10.17
C ASP A 47 -11.77 -9.74 -11.39
N ASP A 48 -12.92 -9.06 -11.49
CA ASP A 48 -13.22 -8.15 -12.61
C ASP A 48 -12.96 -6.67 -12.29
N VAL A 49 -12.21 -6.36 -11.21
CA VAL A 49 -11.87 -4.97 -10.89
C VAL A 49 -10.90 -4.43 -11.95
N ASP A 50 -11.30 -3.32 -12.58
CA ASP A 50 -10.49 -2.68 -13.63
C ASP A 50 -9.40 -1.77 -13.08
N LEU A 51 -9.60 -1.20 -11.88
CA LEU A 51 -8.63 -0.30 -11.24
C LEU A 51 -8.84 -0.29 -9.73
N LEU A 52 -7.76 -0.44 -9.01
CA LEU A 52 -7.70 -0.18 -7.57
C LEU A 52 -7.11 1.20 -7.33
N LEU A 53 -7.84 2.04 -6.60
CA LEU A 53 -7.36 3.33 -6.08
C LEU A 53 -6.98 3.09 -4.62
N LEU A 54 -5.68 3.14 -4.30
CA LEU A 54 -5.14 2.67 -3.03
C LEU A 54 -4.54 3.81 -2.22
N ASP A 55 -5.10 4.06 -1.03
CA ASP A 55 -4.47 4.95 -0.05
C ASP A 55 -3.36 4.18 0.69
N LEU A 56 -2.18 4.79 0.77
CA LEU A 56 -1.05 4.20 1.49
C LEU A 56 -1.25 4.20 3.00
N HIS A 57 -2.00 5.15 3.53
CA HIS A 57 -2.06 5.40 4.99
C HIS A 57 -3.29 4.79 5.66
N MET A 58 -4.01 3.90 5.02
CA MET A 58 -5.16 3.25 5.65
C MET A 58 -4.74 2.11 6.60
N PRO A 59 -5.60 1.74 7.57
CA PRO A 59 -5.28 0.66 8.50
C PRO A 59 -4.86 -0.64 7.79
N GLY A 60 -3.77 -1.21 8.27
CA GLY A 60 -3.18 -2.44 7.73
C GLY A 60 -2.25 -2.24 6.55
N SER A 61 -2.34 -1.09 5.86
CA SER A 61 -1.53 -0.83 4.66
C SER A 61 -0.06 -0.52 4.99
N GLY A 62 0.21 0.24 6.06
CA GLY A 62 1.59 0.57 6.46
C GLY A 62 2.40 1.10 5.30
N ASP A 63 2.07 2.27 4.80
CA ASP A 63 2.74 2.89 3.65
C ASP A 63 2.82 1.92 2.46
N LEU A 64 3.98 1.44 2.13
CA LEU A 64 4.21 0.64 0.93
C LEU A 64 3.77 -0.83 1.06
N TYR A 65 3.55 -1.34 2.29
CA TYR A 65 3.21 -2.76 2.47
C TYR A 65 1.92 -3.13 1.73
N GLY A 66 0.88 -2.30 1.83
CA GLY A 66 -0.38 -2.57 1.15
C GLY A 66 -0.19 -2.72 -0.36
N LEU A 67 0.56 -1.79 -0.96
CA LEU A 67 0.87 -1.85 -2.40
C LEU A 67 1.68 -3.11 -2.75
N ILE A 68 2.76 -3.37 -2.00
CA ILE A 68 3.63 -4.53 -2.22
C ILE A 68 2.80 -5.82 -2.16
N ARG A 69 1.96 -5.95 -1.12
CA ARG A 69 1.11 -7.13 -0.91
C ARG A 69 0.12 -7.32 -2.06
N ILE A 70 -0.56 -6.24 -2.46
CA ILE A 70 -1.55 -6.28 -3.55
C ILE A 70 -0.87 -6.65 -4.87
N ARG A 71 0.30 -6.06 -5.16
CA ARG A 71 1.02 -6.36 -6.40
C ARG A 71 1.49 -7.83 -6.46
N GLU A 72 1.86 -8.41 -5.32
CA GLU A 72 2.26 -9.83 -5.27
C GLU A 72 1.05 -10.75 -5.45
N ASP A 73 -0.06 -10.48 -4.73
CA ASP A 73 -1.25 -11.33 -4.77
C ASP A 73 -2.06 -11.15 -6.08
N PHE A 74 -2.05 -9.93 -6.66
CA PHE A 74 -2.85 -9.57 -7.85
C PHE A 74 -1.96 -8.88 -8.90
N PRO A 75 -1.00 -9.59 -9.51
CA PRO A 75 0.00 -8.96 -10.39
C PRO A 75 -0.56 -8.30 -11.65
N LEU A 76 -1.75 -8.68 -12.08
CA LEU A 76 -2.38 -8.14 -13.29
C LEU A 76 -3.32 -6.95 -12.99
N LEU A 77 -3.66 -6.72 -11.72
CA LEU A 77 -4.58 -5.66 -11.34
C LEU A 77 -3.93 -4.29 -11.55
N PRO A 78 -4.53 -3.37 -12.31
CA PRO A 78 -4.06 -1.98 -12.34
C PRO A 78 -4.25 -1.31 -10.97
N VAL A 79 -3.18 -0.70 -10.45
CA VAL A 79 -3.22 -0.02 -9.14
C VAL A 79 -2.73 1.42 -9.32
N ALA A 80 -3.51 2.38 -8.86
CA ALA A 80 -3.09 3.78 -8.71
C ALA A 80 -3.10 4.12 -7.23
N VAL A 81 -1.99 4.67 -6.74
CA VAL A 81 -1.89 5.13 -5.36
C VAL A 81 -2.53 6.52 -5.26
N ILE A 82 -3.34 6.74 -4.23
CA ILE A 82 -3.86 8.07 -3.88
C ILE A 82 -3.35 8.38 -2.46
N SER A 83 -2.62 9.48 -2.29
CA SER A 83 -1.95 9.75 -1.01
C SER A 83 -1.95 11.22 -0.65
N GLY A 84 -1.97 11.50 0.65
CA GLY A 84 -1.76 12.84 1.19
C GLY A 84 -0.29 13.26 1.18
N SER A 85 0.64 12.31 1.07
CA SER A 85 2.08 12.59 0.97
C SER A 85 2.50 12.76 -0.49
N GLU A 86 3.47 13.62 -0.74
CA GLU A 86 4.00 13.87 -2.09
C GLU A 86 5.53 13.74 -2.13
N GLU A 87 6.11 12.99 -1.18
CA GLU A 87 7.57 12.79 -1.17
C GLU A 87 8.04 12.02 -2.41
N ALA A 88 9.01 12.59 -3.13
CA ALA A 88 9.51 12.01 -4.38
C ALA A 88 10.03 10.58 -4.20
N SER A 89 10.65 10.28 -3.05
CA SER A 89 11.15 8.94 -2.73
C SER A 89 10.01 7.92 -2.63
N VAL A 90 8.89 8.31 -2.02
CA VAL A 90 7.71 7.45 -1.89
C VAL A 90 7.06 7.23 -3.26
N VAL A 91 6.92 8.32 -4.05
CA VAL A 91 6.38 8.24 -5.42
C VAL A 91 7.22 7.27 -6.26
N ALA A 92 8.56 7.41 -6.23
CA ALA A 92 9.46 6.55 -6.99
C ALA A 92 9.29 5.07 -6.61
N LYS A 93 9.19 4.78 -5.32
CA LYS A 93 8.98 3.40 -4.84
C LYS A 93 7.62 2.85 -5.25
N CYS A 94 6.55 3.66 -5.16
CA CYS A 94 5.22 3.21 -5.60
C CYS A 94 5.25 2.79 -7.07
N ILE A 95 5.85 3.61 -7.94
CA ILE A 95 5.96 3.30 -9.36
C ILE A 95 6.88 2.08 -9.57
N GLY A 96 8.01 2.03 -8.85
CA GLY A 96 8.95 0.91 -8.93
C GLY A 96 8.34 -0.43 -8.50
N PHE A 97 7.40 -0.41 -7.56
CA PHE A 97 6.68 -1.61 -7.11
C PHE A 97 5.43 -1.88 -7.94
N GLY A 98 5.26 -1.16 -9.06
CA GLY A 98 4.25 -1.50 -10.06
C GLY A 98 2.94 -0.74 -9.99
N ALA A 99 2.88 0.36 -9.23
CA ALA A 99 1.74 1.27 -9.35
C ALA A 99 1.78 1.96 -10.72
N LEU A 100 0.64 2.11 -11.36
CA LEU A 100 0.52 2.82 -12.63
C LEU A 100 0.37 4.31 -12.45
N GLY A 101 0.16 4.76 -11.22
CA GLY A 101 0.10 6.19 -10.95
C GLY A 101 0.22 6.49 -9.47
N PHE A 102 0.59 7.72 -9.19
CA PHE A 102 0.61 8.31 -7.85
C PHE A 102 -0.13 9.64 -7.90
N ILE A 103 -1.29 9.71 -7.27
CA ILE A 103 -2.23 10.83 -7.36
C ILE A 103 -2.32 11.51 -5.99
N PRO A 104 -1.81 12.74 -5.83
CA PRO A 104 -1.97 13.46 -4.56
C PRO A 104 -3.43 13.75 -4.23
N LYS A 105 -3.83 13.52 -2.98
CA LYS A 105 -5.19 13.86 -2.50
C LYS A 105 -5.47 15.37 -2.54
N SER A 106 -4.41 16.19 -2.61
CA SER A 106 -4.50 17.66 -2.69
C SER A 106 -5.03 18.17 -4.03
N LEU A 107 -5.03 17.34 -5.06
CA LEU A 107 -5.49 17.75 -6.39
C LEU A 107 -7.01 17.97 -6.42
N SER A 108 -7.46 18.83 -7.34
CA SER A 108 -8.89 18.99 -7.57
C SER A 108 -9.50 17.70 -8.12
N SER A 109 -10.81 17.54 -7.92
CA SER A 109 -11.55 16.37 -8.42
C SER A 109 -11.37 16.19 -9.93
N ALA A 110 -11.33 17.30 -10.69
CA ALA A 110 -11.12 17.26 -12.15
C ALA A 110 -9.73 16.71 -12.49
N LYS A 111 -8.70 17.13 -11.76
CA LYS A 111 -7.32 16.65 -11.99
C LYS A 111 -7.17 15.17 -11.59
N ILE A 112 -7.84 14.74 -10.54
CA ILE A 112 -7.85 13.32 -10.13
C ILE A 112 -8.50 12.49 -11.25
N ALA A 113 -9.63 12.93 -11.80
CA ALA A 113 -10.30 12.24 -12.90
C ALA A 113 -9.42 12.17 -14.14
N GLU A 114 -8.73 13.26 -14.49
CA GLU A 114 -7.73 13.29 -15.59
C GLU A 114 -6.62 12.24 -15.38
N ALA A 115 -6.08 12.16 -14.16
CA ALA A 115 -5.03 11.22 -13.82
C ALA A 115 -5.52 9.78 -13.99
N ILE A 116 -6.73 9.49 -13.51
CA ILE A 116 -7.35 8.17 -13.63
C ILE A 116 -7.58 7.82 -15.11
N ASP A 117 -8.04 8.77 -15.93
CA ASP A 117 -8.21 8.54 -17.37
C ASP A 117 -6.90 8.17 -18.05
N ALA A 118 -5.82 8.90 -17.74
CA ALA A 118 -4.50 8.59 -18.30
C ALA A 118 -4.07 7.15 -17.94
N ILE A 119 -4.27 6.77 -16.67
CA ILE A 119 -3.94 5.42 -16.19
C ILE A 119 -4.80 4.36 -16.91
N MET A 120 -6.08 4.62 -17.10
CA MET A 120 -6.98 3.70 -17.80
C MET A 120 -6.64 3.56 -19.29
N GLN A 121 -5.96 4.55 -19.86
CA GLN A 121 -5.44 4.50 -21.24
C GLN A 121 -4.07 3.81 -21.34
N GLY A 122 -3.51 3.40 -20.20
CA GLY A 122 -2.23 2.68 -20.15
C GLY A 122 -1.01 3.54 -19.87
N ASP A 123 -1.22 4.83 -19.59
CA ASP A 123 -0.12 5.73 -19.24
C ASP A 123 0.22 5.62 -17.75
N THR A 124 1.46 5.95 -17.41
CA THR A 124 1.86 6.14 -16.00
C THR A 124 1.65 7.61 -15.65
N TRP A 125 0.93 7.86 -14.55
CA TRP A 125 0.66 9.23 -14.12
C TRP A 125 1.36 9.53 -12.79
N VAL A 126 2.17 10.60 -12.76
CA VAL A 126 2.80 11.12 -11.53
C VAL A 126 2.76 12.64 -11.55
N PRO A 127 2.86 13.31 -10.39
CA PRO A 127 2.97 14.76 -10.36
C PRO A 127 4.16 15.23 -11.21
N GLU A 128 3.98 16.34 -11.92
CA GLU A 128 4.99 16.86 -12.84
C GLU A 128 6.31 17.18 -12.13
N GLU A 129 6.21 17.63 -10.88
CA GLU A 129 7.37 18.02 -10.05
C GLU A 129 8.32 16.85 -9.76
N VAL A 130 7.82 15.62 -9.76
CA VAL A 130 8.63 14.43 -9.47
C VAL A 130 8.95 13.61 -10.72
N ARG A 131 8.33 13.92 -11.85
CA ARG A 131 8.47 13.14 -13.10
C ARG A 131 9.92 12.96 -13.55
N GLY A 132 10.75 14.00 -13.37
CA GLY A 132 12.17 13.95 -13.74
C GLY A 132 13.10 13.40 -12.66
N ARG A 133 12.56 13.01 -11.51
CA ARG A 133 13.34 12.55 -10.36
C ARG A 133 13.05 11.10 -9.99
N LEU A 134 12.38 10.36 -10.88
CA LEU A 134 12.01 8.96 -10.59
C LEU A 134 13.22 8.06 -10.80
N ASP A 135 13.86 7.66 -9.71
CA ASP A 135 14.92 6.66 -9.73
C ASP A 135 14.28 5.27 -9.77
N ARG A 136 14.94 4.35 -10.44
CA ARG A 136 14.45 2.96 -10.48
C ARG A 136 14.68 2.28 -9.13
N VAL A 137 13.69 1.54 -8.68
CA VAL A 137 13.83 0.66 -7.52
C VAL A 137 14.82 -0.46 -7.90
N SER A 138 15.81 -0.69 -7.05
CA SER A 138 16.82 -1.71 -7.32
C SER A 138 16.22 -3.12 -7.32
N ASP A 139 16.86 -4.04 -8.02
CA ASP A 139 16.46 -5.46 -8.01
C ASP A 139 16.48 -6.03 -6.60
N GLU A 140 17.43 -5.57 -5.76
CA GLU A 140 17.51 -5.96 -4.35
C GLU A 140 16.28 -5.49 -3.56
N ASP A 141 15.84 -4.25 -3.79
CA ASP A 141 14.65 -3.73 -3.11
C ASP A 141 13.38 -4.44 -3.57
N GLN A 142 13.30 -4.81 -4.86
CA GLN A 142 12.17 -5.60 -5.37
C GLN A 142 12.13 -6.99 -4.72
N GLU A 143 13.28 -7.63 -4.58
CA GLU A 143 13.35 -8.95 -3.93
C GLU A 143 12.98 -8.85 -2.45
N LEU A 144 13.46 -7.81 -1.75
CA LEU A 144 13.08 -7.55 -0.36
C LEU A 144 11.58 -7.30 -0.24
N ALA A 145 10.99 -6.58 -1.18
CA ALA A 145 9.55 -6.33 -1.21
C ALA A 145 8.76 -7.63 -1.29
N ARG A 146 9.23 -8.55 -2.09
CA ARG A 146 8.58 -9.87 -2.15
C ARG A 146 8.59 -10.59 -0.81
N UNK A 147 9.61 -10.37 -0.05
CA UNK A 147 9.68 -10.92 1.05
C UNK A 147 8.88 -10.41 1.98
N VAL A 148 8.65 -9.18 1.98
CA VAL A 148 7.71 -8.50 2.87
C VAL A 148 6.26 -8.88 2.55
N ALA A 149 5.94 -9.00 1.28
CA ALA A 149 4.59 -9.41 0.85
C ALA A 149 4.18 -10.79 1.40
N ASP A 150 5.14 -11.67 1.66
CA ASP A 150 4.88 -13.00 2.26
C ASP A 150 4.51 -12.93 3.74
N LEU A 151 4.70 -11.79 4.39
CA LEU A 151 4.31 -11.64 5.80
C LEU A 151 2.79 -11.61 5.93
N THR A 152 2.27 -12.28 6.95
CA THR A 152 0.86 -12.11 7.30
C THR A 152 0.65 -10.69 7.84
N PRO A 153 -0.58 -10.16 7.83
CA PRO A 153 -0.85 -8.84 8.43
C PRO A 153 -0.34 -8.72 9.88
N GLN A 154 -0.49 -9.78 10.67
CA GLN A 154 0.01 -9.78 12.05
C GLN A 154 1.54 -9.76 12.10
N GLN A 155 2.22 -10.52 11.24
CA GLN A 155 3.69 -10.50 11.14
C GLN A 155 4.17 -9.12 10.71
N TYR A 156 3.48 -8.50 9.75
CA TYR A 156 3.82 -7.14 9.32
C TYR A 156 3.67 -6.15 10.48
N ARG A 157 2.57 -6.23 11.25
CA ARG A 157 2.38 -5.37 12.43
C ARG A 157 3.53 -5.54 13.44
N VAL A 158 3.96 -6.78 13.69
CA VAL A 158 5.11 -7.06 14.56
C VAL A 158 6.39 -6.42 13.98
N LEU A 159 6.63 -6.54 12.71
CA LEU A 159 7.78 -5.90 12.05
C LEU A 159 7.76 -4.38 12.18
N UNK A 160 6.80 -3.80 12.05
CA UNK A 160 6.62 -2.60 12.18
C UNK A 160 6.91 -2.19 13.39
N LEU A 161 6.38 -2.72 14.52
CA LEU A 161 6.66 -2.37 15.94
C LEU A 161 8.12 -2.65 16.31
N LEU A 162 8.78 -3.59 15.72
CA LEU A 162 10.23 -3.75 15.83
C LEU A 162 10.98 -2.54 15.27
N UNK A 163 10.49 -2.00 14.26
CA UNK A 163 10.95 -1.00 13.73
C UNK A 163 10.92 0.08 14.50
N GLU A 164 9.93 0.43 15.27
CA GLU A 164 9.79 1.47 16.30
C GLU A 164 10.65 1.25 17.54
N GLY A 165 11.33 0.15 17.66
CA GLY A 165 12.20 -0.16 18.78
C GLY A 165 11.50 -0.76 20.00
N LEU A 166 10.23 -1.18 19.88
CA LEU A 166 9.50 -1.76 20.99
C LEU A 166 10.05 -3.14 21.41
N LEU A 167 10.13 -3.36 22.71
CA LEU A 167 10.51 -4.66 23.27
C LEU A 167 9.36 -5.67 23.09
N ASN A 168 9.67 -6.97 23.08
CA ASN A 168 8.67 -8.03 22.88
C ASN A 168 7.48 -7.91 23.84
N LYS A 169 7.73 -7.51 25.10
CA LYS A 169 6.66 -7.30 26.09
C LYS A 169 5.73 -6.15 25.68
N GLN A 170 6.27 -5.07 25.11
CA GLN A 170 5.50 -3.92 24.66
C GLN A 170 4.67 -4.30 23.42
N ILE A 171 5.28 -5.03 22.47
CA ILE A 171 4.59 -5.54 21.28
C ILE A 171 3.42 -6.45 21.71
N ALA A 172 3.69 -7.37 22.64
CA ALA A 172 2.68 -8.28 23.17
C ALA A 172 1.49 -7.52 23.75
N TYR A 173 1.76 -6.50 24.54
CA TYR A 173 0.73 -5.65 25.14
C TYR A 173 -0.07 -4.91 24.05
N GLN A 174 0.62 -4.27 23.12
CA GLN A 174 -0.01 -3.44 22.07
C GLN A 174 -0.89 -4.27 21.13
N LEU A 175 -0.46 -5.50 20.82
CA LEU A 175 -1.20 -6.39 19.92
C LEU A 175 -2.16 -7.35 20.66
N ASN A 176 -2.20 -7.26 21.99
CA ASN A 176 -3.04 -8.13 22.85
C ASN A 176 -2.77 -9.62 22.60
N ILE A 177 -1.49 -10.00 22.56
CA ILE A 177 -1.03 -11.39 22.41
C ILE A 177 0.05 -11.69 23.46
N THR A 178 0.47 -12.93 23.57
CA THR A 178 1.52 -13.31 24.55
C THR A 178 2.91 -12.97 24.00
N GLU A 179 3.89 -12.81 24.90
CA GLU A 179 5.30 -12.66 24.49
C GLU A 179 5.79 -13.89 23.71
N ALA A 180 5.32 -15.08 24.07
CA ALA A 180 5.66 -16.30 23.35
C ALA A 180 5.17 -16.22 21.89
N THR A 181 3.97 -15.68 21.68
CA THR A 181 3.40 -15.47 20.34
C THR A 181 4.25 -14.43 19.55
N VAL A 182 4.66 -13.33 20.22
CA VAL A 182 5.54 -12.34 19.60
C VAL A 182 6.86 -13.01 19.15
N LYS A 183 7.47 -13.81 20.01
CA LYS A 183 8.73 -14.52 19.67
C LYS A 183 8.54 -15.45 18.47
N ALA A 184 7.40 -16.16 18.42
CA ALA A 184 7.07 -17.03 17.28
C ALA A 184 6.94 -16.21 15.98
N HIS A 185 6.26 -15.06 16.04
CA HIS A 185 6.14 -14.17 14.89
C HIS A 185 7.52 -13.66 14.46
N ILE A 186 8.37 -13.21 15.39
CA ILE A 186 9.72 -12.71 15.08
C ILE A 186 10.54 -13.81 14.38
N THR A 187 10.50 -15.04 14.88
CA THR A 187 11.20 -16.17 14.26
C THR A 187 10.72 -16.39 12.82
N ALA A 188 9.41 -16.35 12.61
CA ALA A 188 8.83 -16.50 11.27
C ALA A 188 9.21 -15.34 10.34
N ILE A 189 9.17 -14.10 10.85
CA ILE A 189 9.56 -12.90 10.10
C ILE A 189 11.02 -13.02 9.66
N PHE A 190 11.93 -13.32 10.60
CA PHE A 190 13.37 -13.42 10.31
C PHE A 190 13.63 -14.47 9.22
N ARG A 191 12.97 -15.62 9.32
CA ARG A 191 13.09 -16.68 8.32
C ARG A 191 12.60 -16.21 6.94
N LYS A 192 11.43 -15.54 6.88
CA LYS A 192 10.84 -15.07 5.63
C LYS A 192 11.68 -13.97 4.97
N LEU A 193 12.22 -13.05 5.79
CA LEU A 193 13.01 -11.92 5.28
C LEU A 193 14.49 -12.30 5.07
N GLY A 194 14.92 -13.50 5.47
CA GLY A 194 16.32 -13.91 5.34
C GLY A 194 17.26 -13.13 6.24
N VAL A 195 16.79 -12.66 7.41
CA VAL A 195 17.60 -11.91 8.37
C VAL A 195 17.84 -12.74 9.63
N TYR A 196 18.93 -12.44 10.33
CA TYR A 196 19.36 -13.21 11.50
C TYR A 196 19.35 -12.42 12.80
N SER A 197 18.98 -11.14 12.75
CA SER A 197 18.97 -10.29 13.92
C SER A 197 17.90 -9.22 13.83
N ARG A 198 17.48 -8.71 14.98
CA ARG A 198 16.56 -7.58 15.10
C ARG A 198 17.09 -6.36 14.34
N THR A 199 18.39 -6.07 14.49
CA THR A 199 19.02 -4.92 13.81
C THR A 199 18.88 -5.04 12.29
N GLN A 200 19.13 -6.22 11.73
CA GLN A 200 18.98 -6.44 10.29
C GLN A 200 17.53 -6.25 9.83
N ALA A 201 16.57 -6.73 10.62
CA ALA A 201 15.15 -6.54 10.30
C ALA A 201 14.75 -5.06 10.31
N VAL A 202 15.25 -4.29 11.27
CA VAL A 202 15.00 -2.85 11.38
C VAL A 202 15.61 -2.12 10.16
N LEU A 203 16.88 -2.40 9.82
CA LEU A 203 17.55 -1.77 8.68
C LEU A 203 16.81 -2.09 7.36
N LEU A 204 16.28 -3.31 7.22
CA LEU A 204 15.50 -3.70 6.06
C LEU A 204 14.19 -2.90 5.98
N ALA A 205 13.49 -2.78 7.11
CA ALA A 205 12.23 -2.02 7.18
C ALA A 205 12.48 -0.54 6.83
N GLU A 206 13.56 0.06 7.35
CA GLU A 206 13.95 1.43 7.01
C GLU A 206 14.25 1.59 5.53
N ARG A 207 14.98 0.64 4.94
CA ARG A 207 15.34 0.67 3.52
C ARG A 207 14.11 0.68 2.62
N LEU A 208 13.07 -0.08 2.97
CA LEU A 208 11.81 -0.13 2.23
C LEU A 208 10.84 0.99 2.63
N GLN A 209 11.20 1.83 3.59
CA GLN A 209 10.33 2.88 4.14
C GLN A 209 9.01 2.32 4.68
N LEU A 210 9.09 1.16 5.34
CA LEU A 210 7.92 0.59 6.00
C LEU A 210 7.65 1.37 7.28
N GLU A 211 6.38 1.69 7.52
CA GLU A 211 5.96 2.38 8.72
C GLU A 211 4.98 1.51 9.51
N ALA A 212 4.92 1.76 10.80
CA ALA A 212 3.95 1.08 11.63
C ALA A 212 2.53 1.52 11.25
N PRO A 213 1.57 0.59 11.24
CA PRO A 213 0.18 0.94 10.96
C PRO A 213 -0.31 2.01 11.94
N VAL A 214 -0.92 3.06 11.42
CA VAL A 214 -1.53 4.10 12.26
C VAL A 214 -2.68 3.45 13.02
N SER A 215 -2.66 3.55 14.36
CA SER A 215 -3.67 2.96 15.24
C SER A 215 -4.95 3.81 15.29
#